data_ee71ac7b748bb75a63889e77c0f3136a
#
_entry.id   ee71ac7b748bb75a63889e77c0f3136a
#
_cell.length_a   1.000
_cell.length_b   1.000
_cell.length_c   1.000
_cell.angle_alpha   90.00
_cell.angle_beta   90.00
_cell.angle_gamma   90.00
#
_symmetry.space_group_name_H-M   'P 1'
#
loop_
_entity.id
_entity.type
_entity.pdbx_description
1 polymer ?
#
loop_
_entity_poly.entity_id
_entity_poly.type
_entity_poly.pdbx_seq_one_letter_code
_entity_poly.pdbx_strand_id
1 'polypeptide(L)'
;MQHIVSLSGGTASAVAADRVLTRYGPENTTLWFADTSWEDEDLYRFLEDLEAYWKVTIVRYKDGRTPLEVAEQASIIPNNNIAPCSFKLKVEPFRKFIEQLPKPITVHLGMDFTEQHRMISPKAKYEEIEGITVDFPLMWEPVAMPPHRKVTESWGVETPKLYKLGFPHNNCGGRCVKQGIKEWQRLKHTHPQRFEEVANWEQAQREKGGPRANFSIMKDRARGDAKALPLHELGERKGEQLRLGTSNEDVIGCFCEY
;
A
#
# COMPACT_ATOMS: atom_id res chain seq x y z
N MET A 1 15.32 15.24 -18.54
CA MET A 1 14.91 13.88 -18.13
C MET A 1 13.79 14.05 -17.12
N GLN A 2 12.70 13.32 -17.28
CA GLN A 2 11.58 13.39 -16.34
C GLN A 2 11.70 12.33 -15.24
N HIS A 3 11.30 12.70 -14.03
CA HIS A 3 11.31 11.86 -12.84
C HIS A 3 9.87 11.62 -12.38
N ILE A 4 9.44 10.37 -12.31
CA ILE A 4 8.09 9.99 -11.92
C ILE A 4 8.14 9.25 -10.59
N VAL A 5 7.49 9.77 -9.58
CA VAL A 5 7.44 9.15 -8.24
C VAL A 5 6.09 8.47 -8.06
N SER A 6 6.09 7.16 -7.80
CA SER A 6 4.88 6.42 -7.42
C SER A 6 4.64 6.62 -5.92
N LEU A 7 3.58 7.36 -5.57
CA LEU A 7 3.15 7.59 -4.20
C LEU A 7 2.14 6.54 -3.78
N SER A 8 2.33 5.98 -2.59
CA SER A 8 1.38 5.03 -1.98
C SER A 8 0.43 5.68 -0.97
N GLY A 9 0.67 6.95 -0.61
CA GLY A 9 0.01 7.60 0.51
C GLY A 9 0.59 7.23 1.88
N GLY A 10 1.70 6.51 1.91
CA GLY A 10 2.45 6.22 3.13
C GLY A 10 3.66 7.14 3.32
N THR A 11 4.18 7.21 4.56
CA THR A 11 5.30 8.10 4.91
C THR A 11 6.60 7.76 4.19
N ALA A 12 6.88 6.48 3.91
CA ALA A 12 8.08 6.08 3.15
C ALA A 12 8.06 6.65 1.71
N SER A 13 6.93 6.53 1.00
CA SER A 13 6.80 7.10 -0.34
C SER A 13 6.83 8.63 -0.33
N ALA A 14 6.35 9.28 0.74
CA ALA A 14 6.48 10.72 0.91
C ALA A 14 7.94 11.15 1.06
N VAL A 15 8.73 10.45 1.88
CA VAL A 15 10.18 10.74 2.02
C VAL A 15 10.92 10.49 0.70
N ALA A 16 10.57 9.44 -0.03
CA ALA A 16 11.13 9.20 -1.37
C ALA A 16 10.83 10.35 -2.34
N ALA A 17 9.59 10.84 -2.33
CA ALA A 17 9.18 11.97 -3.16
C ALA A 17 9.94 13.27 -2.82
N ASP A 18 10.06 13.58 -1.52
CA ASP A 18 10.81 14.73 -1.04
C ASP A 18 12.27 14.72 -1.53
N ARG A 19 12.93 13.57 -1.47
CA ARG A 19 14.29 13.40 -1.98
C ARG A 19 14.40 13.64 -3.47
N VAL A 20 13.43 13.14 -4.25
CA VAL A 20 13.40 13.34 -5.71
C VAL A 20 13.15 14.80 -6.04
N LEU A 21 12.17 15.44 -5.40
CA LEU A 21 11.87 16.87 -5.58
C LEU A 21 13.06 17.74 -5.21
N THR A 22 13.75 17.46 -4.11
CA THR A 22 14.93 18.20 -3.66
C THR A 22 16.09 18.05 -4.66
N ARG A 23 16.26 16.85 -5.23
CA ARG A 23 17.40 16.56 -6.11
C ARG A 23 17.22 17.03 -7.54
N TYR A 24 16.01 16.93 -8.08
CA TYR A 24 15.74 17.15 -9.52
C TYR A 24 14.83 18.34 -9.81
N GLY A 25 14.24 18.93 -8.78
CA GLY A 25 13.30 20.05 -8.87
C GLY A 25 11.87 19.62 -9.21
N PRO A 26 10.89 20.43 -8.80
CA PRO A 26 9.47 20.16 -9.05
C PRO A 26 9.12 20.21 -10.55
N GLU A 27 9.81 21.02 -11.33
CA GLU A 27 9.59 21.18 -12.78
C GLU A 27 9.96 19.92 -13.59
N ASN A 28 10.83 19.06 -13.04
CA ASN A 28 11.28 17.81 -13.65
C ASN A 28 10.62 16.58 -13.01
N THR A 29 9.77 16.76 -12.00
CA THR A 29 9.23 15.68 -11.17
C THR A 29 7.71 15.64 -11.24
N THR A 30 7.15 14.47 -11.53
CA THR A 30 5.72 14.21 -11.42
C THR A 30 5.46 13.24 -10.26
N LEU A 31 4.60 13.64 -9.35
CA LEU A 31 4.11 12.79 -8.27
C LEU A 31 2.80 12.13 -8.71
N TRP A 32 2.73 10.80 -8.66
CA TRP A 32 1.57 10.04 -9.12
C TRP A 32 1.03 9.15 -8.01
N PHE A 33 -0.28 9.18 -7.78
CA PHE A 33 -0.98 8.40 -6.76
C PHE A 33 -2.17 7.66 -7.37
N ALA A 34 -2.32 6.37 -7.03
CA ALA A 34 -3.47 5.56 -7.38
C ALA A 34 -4.49 5.53 -6.25
N ASP A 35 -5.63 6.20 -6.43
CA ASP A 35 -6.76 6.14 -5.52
C ASP A 35 -7.58 4.86 -5.79
N THR A 36 -7.61 3.97 -4.81
CA THR A 36 -8.37 2.72 -4.91
C THR A 36 -9.85 2.87 -4.57
N SER A 37 -10.34 4.08 -4.33
CA SER A 37 -11.70 4.37 -3.83
C SER A 37 -12.01 3.69 -2.49
N TRP A 38 -10.99 3.24 -1.77
CA TRP A 38 -11.11 2.47 -0.52
C TRP A 38 -10.09 2.88 0.55
N GLU A 39 -9.48 4.04 0.35
CA GLU A 39 -8.49 4.57 1.26
C GLU A 39 -9.14 5.17 2.52
N ASP A 40 -8.33 5.47 3.52
CA ASP A 40 -8.78 6.23 4.70
C ASP A 40 -8.94 7.70 4.35
N GLU A 41 -9.95 8.37 4.92
CA GLU A 41 -10.16 9.81 4.69
C GLU A 41 -8.94 10.64 5.10
N ASP A 42 -8.26 10.22 6.16
CA ASP A 42 -7.06 10.89 6.64
C ASP A 42 -5.83 10.72 5.71
N LEU A 43 -5.87 9.73 4.81
CA LEU A 43 -4.86 9.62 3.75
C LEU A 43 -4.98 10.79 2.77
N TYR A 44 -6.19 11.20 2.42
CA TYR A 44 -6.38 12.34 1.51
C TYR A 44 -5.92 13.65 2.15
N ARG A 45 -6.21 13.88 3.45
CA ARG A 45 -5.64 15.00 4.22
C ARG A 45 -4.10 14.96 4.16
N PHE A 46 -3.50 13.80 4.40
CA PHE A 46 -2.04 13.66 4.37
C PHE A 46 -1.46 14.01 2.99
N LEU A 47 -2.10 13.60 1.89
CA LEU A 47 -1.68 14.00 0.55
C LEU A 47 -1.82 15.51 0.32
N GLU A 48 -2.89 16.14 0.81
CA GLU A 48 -3.12 17.58 0.73
C GLU A 48 -2.07 18.37 1.53
N ASP A 49 -1.72 17.91 2.73
CA ASP A 49 -0.66 18.49 3.54
C ASP A 49 0.71 18.40 2.83
N LEU A 50 0.99 17.27 2.16
CA LEU A 50 2.20 17.10 1.36
C LEU A 50 2.22 18.02 0.14
N GLU A 51 1.10 18.17 -0.59
CA GLU A 51 0.96 19.12 -1.71
C GLU A 51 1.24 20.56 -1.25
N ALA A 52 0.71 20.93 -0.08
CA ALA A 52 0.92 22.24 0.52
C ALA A 52 2.39 22.47 0.93
N TYR A 53 3.03 21.46 1.51
CA TYR A 53 4.43 21.51 1.91
C TYR A 53 5.38 21.64 0.71
N TRP A 54 5.22 20.78 -0.31
CA TRP A 54 6.07 20.80 -1.50
C TRP A 54 5.70 21.88 -2.50
N LYS A 55 4.50 22.44 -2.42
CA LYS A 55 3.89 23.33 -3.44
C LYS A 55 3.83 22.65 -4.82
N VAL A 56 3.55 21.36 -4.83
CA VAL A 56 3.47 20.50 -6.01
C VAL A 56 2.16 19.73 -5.98
N THR A 57 1.44 19.70 -7.09
CA THR A 57 0.21 18.92 -7.22
C THR A 57 0.51 17.45 -7.47
N ILE A 58 -0.16 16.55 -6.78
CA ILE A 58 -0.10 15.12 -6.98
C ILE A 58 -1.12 14.72 -8.06
N VAL A 59 -0.65 14.07 -9.13
CA VAL A 59 -1.52 13.47 -10.14
C VAL A 59 -2.25 12.29 -9.52
N ARG A 60 -3.57 12.37 -9.38
CA ARG A 60 -4.41 11.35 -8.77
C ARG A 60 -5.15 10.57 -9.85
N TYR A 61 -4.88 9.28 -9.93
CA TYR A 61 -5.61 8.35 -10.80
C TYR A 61 -6.66 7.61 -9.98
N LYS A 62 -7.86 7.47 -10.52
CA LYS A 62 -8.96 6.74 -9.91
C LYS A 62 -9.65 5.86 -10.96
N ASP A 63 -9.65 4.56 -10.74
CA ASP A 63 -10.35 3.58 -11.59
C ASP A 63 -11.87 3.64 -11.37
N GLY A 64 -12.29 3.93 -10.14
CA GLY A 64 -13.69 3.95 -9.71
C GLY A 64 -14.14 2.68 -9.01
N ARG A 65 -13.46 1.56 -9.23
CA ARG A 65 -13.74 0.29 -8.53
C ARG A 65 -12.97 0.22 -7.21
N THR A 66 -13.59 -0.44 -6.25
CA THR A 66 -12.95 -0.85 -4.99
C THR A 66 -12.14 -2.14 -5.17
N PRO A 67 -11.22 -2.45 -4.25
CA PRO A 67 -10.52 -3.74 -4.23
C PRO A 67 -11.44 -4.98 -4.20
N LEU A 68 -12.59 -4.89 -3.54
CA LEU A 68 -13.55 -6.00 -3.47
C LEU A 68 -14.28 -6.19 -4.81
N GLU A 69 -14.68 -5.11 -5.48
CA GLU A 69 -15.30 -5.18 -6.82
C GLU A 69 -14.35 -5.77 -7.85
N VAL A 70 -13.06 -5.41 -7.81
CA VAL A 70 -12.05 -6.04 -8.67
C VAL A 70 -11.91 -7.53 -8.40
N ALA A 71 -11.92 -7.95 -7.13
CA ALA A 71 -11.85 -9.36 -6.75
C ALA A 71 -13.12 -10.13 -7.18
N GLU A 72 -14.29 -9.50 -7.06
CA GLU A 72 -15.56 -10.06 -7.49
C GLU A 72 -15.62 -10.28 -9.01
N GLN A 73 -15.21 -9.29 -9.80
CA GLN A 73 -15.10 -9.39 -11.26
C GLN A 73 -14.12 -10.50 -11.68
N ALA A 74 -13.02 -10.65 -10.95
CA ALA A 74 -12.07 -11.75 -11.16
C ALA A 74 -12.58 -13.11 -10.68
N SER A 75 -13.73 -13.15 -10.02
CA SER A 75 -14.33 -14.37 -9.46
C SER A 75 -13.46 -15.08 -8.43
N ILE A 76 -12.69 -14.36 -7.64
CA ILE A 76 -11.78 -14.91 -6.62
C ILE A 76 -11.99 -14.26 -5.26
N ILE A 77 -11.59 -14.98 -4.19
CA ILE A 77 -11.36 -14.38 -2.87
C ILE A 77 -9.88 -14.03 -2.79
N PRO A 78 -9.52 -12.73 -2.68
CA PRO A 78 -8.14 -12.30 -2.66
C PRO A 78 -7.46 -12.67 -1.35
N ASN A 79 -6.12 -12.75 -1.36
CA ASN A 79 -5.31 -13.01 -0.18
C ASN A 79 -3.90 -12.41 -0.37
N ASN A 80 -3.00 -12.67 0.58
CA ASN A 80 -1.63 -12.15 0.50
C ASN A 80 -0.85 -12.56 -0.76
N ASN A 81 -1.18 -13.70 -1.38
CA ASN A 81 -0.51 -14.18 -2.60
C ASN A 81 -1.21 -13.72 -3.88
N ILE A 82 -2.55 -13.59 -3.83
CA ILE A 82 -3.37 -13.25 -4.99
C ILE A 82 -4.19 -12.01 -4.63
N ALA A 83 -3.76 -10.86 -5.12
CA ALA A 83 -4.40 -9.58 -4.88
C ALA A 83 -4.55 -8.81 -6.22
N PRO A 84 -5.57 -9.12 -7.03
CA PRO A 84 -5.76 -8.50 -8.34
C PRO A 84 -5.95 -6.99 -8.27
N CYS A 85 -6.45 -6.48 -7.15
CA CYS A 85 -6.60 -5.05 -6.91
C CYS A 85 -5.26 -4.30 -6.99
N SER A 86 -4.17 -4.87 -6.48
CA SER A 86 -2.84 -4.28 -6.56
C SER A 86 -2.42 -4.05 -8.01
N PHE A 87 -2.59 -5.08 -8.85
CA PHE A 87 -2.26 -4.97 -10.26
C PHE A 87 -3.24 -4.05 -11.02
N LYS A 88 -4.55 -4.28 -10.88
CA LYS A 88 -5.58 -3.60 -11.68
C LYS A 88 -5.76 -2.14 -11.32
N LEU A 89 -5.67 -1.79 -10.04
CA LEU A 89 -5.93 -0.42 -9.58
C LEU A 89 -4.66 0.44 -9.44
N LYS A 90 -3.46 -0.18 -9.38
CA LYS A 90 -2.21 0.55 -9.14
C LYS A 90 -1.18 0.30 -10.25
N VAL A 91 -0.71 -0.94 -10.43
CA VAL A 91 0.41 -1.23 -11.32
C VAL A 91 0.07 -1.03 -12.80
N GLU A 92 -1.04 -1.59 -13.27
CA GLU A 92 -1.46 -1.48 -14.68
C GLU A 92 -1.72 -0.03 -15.10
N PRO A 93 -2.50 0.79 -14.34
CA PRO A 93 -2.69 2.20 -14.71
C PRO A 93 -1.43 3.04 -14.61
N PHE A 94 -0.57 2.80 -13.62
CA PHE A 94 0.73 3.48 -13.55
C PHE A 94 1.61 3.15 -14.75
N ARG A 95 1.67 1.87 -15.15
CA ARG A 95 2.39 1.45 -16.35
C ARG A 95 1.87 2.15 -17.60
N LYS A 96 0.55 2.18 -17.81
CA LYS A 96 -0.08 2.90 -18.92
C LYS A 96 0.23 4.40 -18.91
N PHE A 97 0.26 5.00 -17.72
CA PHE A 97 0.61 6.40 -17.57
C PHE A 97 2.06 6.68 -18.02
N ILE A 98 3.02 5.92 -17.49
CA ILE A 98 4.44 6.13 -17.83
C ILE A 98 4.78 5.75 -19.29
N GLU A 99 4.05 4.79 -19.90
CA GLU A 99 4.22 4.42 -21.32
C GLU A 99 3.92 5.59 -22.28
N GLN A 100 2.98 6.46 -21.91
CA GLN A 100 2.55 7.60 -22.72
C GLN A 100 3.47 8.82 -22.63
N LEU A 101 4.35 8.87 -21.63
CA LEU A 101 5.24 10.00 -21.41
C LEU A 101 6.44 10.00 -22.36
N PRO A 102 6.96 11.20 -22.75
CA PRO A 102 8.20 11.31 -23.50
C PRO A 102 9.38 10.68 -22.75
N LYS A 103 10.18 9.88 -23.47
CA LYS A 103 11.36 9.20 -22.92
C LYS A 103 12.63 10.05 -23.16
N PRO A 104 13.70 9.88 -22.36
CA PRO A 104 13.84 8.94 -21.24
C PRO A 104 13.21 9.46 -19.95
N ILE A 105 12.73 8.53 -19.10
CA ILE A 105 12.19 8.80 -17.76
C ILE A 105 12.84 7.91 -16.70
N THR A 106 12.88 8.41 -15.47
CA THR A 106 13.23 7.61 -14.28
C THR A 106 12.01 7.45 -13.39
N VAL A 107 11.63 6.21 -13.09
CA VAL A 107 10.58 5.86 -12.14
C VAL A 107 11.20 5.68 -10.76
N HIS A 108 10.67 6.39 -9.76
CA HIS A 108 11.14 6.33 -8.39
C HIS A 108 10.13 5.62 -7.50
N LEU A 109 10.61 4.62 -6.73
CA LEU A 109 9.82 3.79 -5.85
C LEU A 109 10.27 3.94 -4.40
N GLY A 110 9.33 4.10 -3.47
CA GLY A 110 9.58 4.34 -2.05
C GLY A 110 9.91 3.06 -1.27
N MET A 111 10.87 2.26 -1.74
CA MET A 111 11.39 1.07 -1.05
C MET A 111 12.71 1.37 -0.37
N ASP A 112 12.91 0.84 0.85
CA ASP A 112 14.10 1.01 1.67
C ASP A 112 14.93 -0.27 1.82
N PHE A 113 15.97 -0.21 2.66
CA PHE A 113 16.91 -1.31 2.92
C PHE A 113 16.24 -2.59 3.44
N THR A 114 15.10 -2.48 4.11
CA THR A 114 14.38 -3.63 4.66
C THR A 114 13.64 -4.41 3.58
N GLU A 115 13.44 -3.81 2.41
CA GLU A 115 12.65 -4.32 1.30
C GLU A 115 13.48 -4.69 0.05
N GLN A 116 14.79 -4.78 0.16
CA GLN A 116 15.69 -5.05 -0.99
C GLN A 116 15.29 -6.26 -1.83
N HIS A 117 14.82 -7.32 -1.18
CA HIS A 117 14.36 -8.54 -1.86
C HIS A 117 13.16 -8.32 -2.78
N ARG A 118 12.42 -7.21 -2.60
CA ARG A 118 11.25 -6.85 -3.39
C ARG A 118 11.59 -5.93 -4.57
N MET A 119 12.76 -5.30 -4.59
CA MET A 119 13.16 -4.31 -5.60
C MET A 119 13.40 -4.93 -6.98
N ILE A 120 13.79 -6.19 -7.04
CA ILE A 120 14.15 -6.90 -8.30
C ILE A 120 12.96 -6.96 -9.26
N SER A 121 11.80 -7.36 -8.76
CA SER A 121 10.61 -7.57 -9.62
C SER A 121 10.07 -6.28 -10.25
N PRO A 122 9.81 -5.20 -9.51
CA PRO A 122 9.35 -3.95 -10.12
C PRO A 122 10.41 -3.34 -11.03
N LYS A 123 11.70 -3.39 -10.66
CA LYS A 123 12.78 -2.93 -11.52
C LYS A 123 12.73 -3.63 -12.88
N ALA A 124 12.73 -4.96 -12.91
CA ALA A 124 12.66 -5.71 -14.15
C ALA A 124 11.43 -5.35 -15.00
N LYS A 125 10.24 -5.30 -14.36
CA LYS A 125 8.97 -5.05 -15.06
C LYS A 125 8.86 -3.67 -15.71
N TYR A 126 9.44 -2.62 -15.09
CA TYR A 126 9.38 -1.29 -15.66
C TYR A 126 10.51 -1.05 -16.67
N GLU A 127 11.69 -1.61 -16.42
CA GLU A 127 12.84 -1.47 -17.34
C GLU A 127 12.69 -2.32 -18.62
N GLU A 128 11.69 -3.22 -18.72
CA GLU A 128 11.26 -3.81 -20.00
C GLU A 128 10.74 -2.77 -21.00
N ILE A 129 10.31 -1.60 -20.53
CA ILE A 129 9.83 -0.51 -21.38
C ILE A 129 11.04 0.33 -21.78
N GLU A 130 11.29 0.42 -23.07
CA GLU A 130 12.42 1.19 -23.60
C GLU A 130 12.43 2.64 -23.11
N GLY A 131 13.60 3.10 -22.66
CA GLY A 131 13.80 4.46 -22.15
C GLY A 131 13.28 4.71 -20.74
N ILE A 132 12.93 3.64 -19.98
CA ILE A 132 12.60 3.70 -18.56
C ILE A 132 13.72 3.11 -17.72
N THR A 133 14.11 3.83 -16.67
CA THR A 133 14.97 3.34 -15.59
C THR A 133 14.23 3.38 -14.26
N VAL A 134 14.58 2.51 -13.34
CA VAL A 134 13.97 2.46 -11.99
C VAL A 134 15.02 2.78 -10.93
N ASP A 135 14.64 3.65 -10.00
CA ASP A 135 15.51 4.08 -8.92
C ASP A 135 14.76 4.05 -7.56
N PHE A 136 15.51 3.93 -6.48
CA PHE A 136 15.01 3.78 -5.12
C PHE A 136 15.59 4.89 -4.23
N PRO A 137 14.92 6.05 -4.11
CA PRO A 137 15.46 7.23 -3.43
C PRO A 137 15.81 6.99 -1.95
N LEU A 138 15.16 6.04 -1.29
CA LEU A 138 15.47 5.70 0.10
C LEU A 138 16.80 4.93 0.24
N MET A 139 17.37 4.48 -0.88
CA MET A 139 18.67 3.79 -0.93
C MET A 139 19.85 4.72 -1.25
N TRP A 140 19.61 5.99 -1.58
CA TRP A 140 20.68 6.90 -2.01
C TRP A 140 21.73 7.20 -0.94
N GLU A 141 21.30 7.20 0.31
CA GLU A 141 22.19 7.46 1.44
C GLU A 141 22.17 6.25 2.39
N PRO A 142 23.31 5.59 2.59
CA PRO A 142 23.41 4.42 3.47
C PRO A 142 23.47 4.79 4.96
N VAL A 143 23.00 5.95 5.36
CA VAL A 143 23.00 6.42 6.74
C VAL A 143 21.71 5.98 7.42
N ALA A 144 21.80 5.62 8.70
CA ALA A 144 20.63 5.34 9.53
C ALA A 144 19.66 6.53 9.49
N MET A 145 18.58 6.37 8.76
CA MET A 145 17.53 7.38 8.69
C MET A 145 16.64 7.30 9.93
N PRO A 146 16.17 8.44 10.43
CA PRO A 146 15.05 8.42 11.36
C PRO A 146 13.85 7.74 10.70
N PRO A 147 12.95 7.12 11.49
CA PRO A 147 11.72 6.54 10.95
C PRO A 147 11.00 7.54 10.04
N HIS A 148 10.52 7.08 8.88
CA HIS A 148 9.92 7.95 7.86
C HIS A 148 8.84 8.88 8.43
N ARG A 149 8.09 8.42 9.46
CA ARG A 149 7.10 9.24 10.17
C ARG A 149 7.72 10.44 10.87
N LYS A 150 8.87 10.27 11.55
CA LYS A 150 9.57 11.39 12.18
C LYS A 150 10.08 12.40 11.15
N VAL A 151 10.45 11.93 9.98
CA VAL A 151 10.85 12.81 8.86
C VAL A 151 9.66 13.64 8.39
N THR A 152 8.50 13.03 8.11
CA THR A 152 7.31 13.78 7.68
C THR A 152 6.80 14.74 8.76
N GLU A 153 6.84 14.33 10.03
CA GLU A 153 6.49 15.19 11.17
C GLU A 153 7.43 16.41 11.31
N SER A 154 8.70 16.27 10.97
CA SER A 154 9.65 17.41 10.98
C SER A 154 9.33 18.47 9.92
N TRP A 155 8.54 18.13 8.89
CA TRP A 155 8.02 19.07 7.91
C TRP A 155 6.75 19.79 8.39
N GLY A 156 6.23 19.46 9.57
CA GLY A 156 4.95 19.94 10.08
C GLY A 156 3.74 19.16 9.51
N VAL A 157 3.99 18.04 8.82
CA VAL A 157 2.95 17.19 8.23
C VAL A 157 2.56 16.11 9.24
N GLU A 158 1.28 16.11 9.64
CA GLU A 158 0.78 15.17 10.64
C GLU A 158 0.75 13.74 10.13
N THR A 159 1.34 12.81 10.91
CA THR A 159 1.30 11.37 10.61
C THR A 159 -0.13 10.85 10.45
N PRO A 160 -0.44 10.07 9.39
CA PRO A 160 -1.76 9.47 9.19
C PRO A 160 -2.26 8.65 10.38
N LYS A 161 -3.57 8.74 10.64
CA LYS A 161 -4.23 8.12 11.81
C LYS A 161 -4.03 6.61 11.92
N LEU A 162 -4.02 5.90 10.80
CA LEU A 162 -3.82 4.44 10.82
C LEU A 162 -2.48 4.06 11.46
N TYR A 163 -1.40 4.83 11.24
CA TYR A 163 -0.13 4.60 11.92
C TYR A 163 -0.23 4.83 13.43
N LYS A 164 -0.97 5.87 13.87
CA LYS A 164 -1.20 6.15 15.29
C LYS A 164 -2.00 5.03 15.97
N LEU A 165 -2.86 4.36 15.22
CA LEU A 165 -3.60 3.17 15.67
C LEU A 165 -2.77 1.88 15.57
N GLY A 166 -1.49 1.98 15.15
CA GLY A 166 -0.55 0.87 15.11
C GLY A 166 -0.59 0.04 13.84
N PHE A 167 -1.28 0.47 12.78
CA PHE A 167 -1.19 -0.20 11.48
C PHE A 167 0.19 0.04 10.89
N PRO A 168 0.82 -0.98 10.26
CA PRO A 168 2.11 -0.83 9.61
C PRO A 168 2.02 -0.02 8.31
N HIS A 169 0.82 0.09 7.72
CA HIS A 169 0.57 0.75 6.44
C HIS A 169 -0.65 1.65 6.50
N ASN A 170 -0.67 2.67 5.62
CA ASN A 170 -1.77 3.62 5.49
C ASN A 170 -2.62 3.34 4.23
N ASN A 171 -2.82 2.06 3.87
CA ASN A 171 -3.51 1.70 2.62
C ASN A 171 -4.89 1.11 2.87
N CYS A 172 -5.78 1.28 1.90
CA CYS A 172 -7.09 0.64 1.85
C CYS A 172 -7.92 0.85 3.12
N GLY A 173 -7.73 1.96 3.83
CA GLY A 173 -8.42 2.23 5.09
C GLY A 173 -8.22 1.16 6.16
N GLY A 174 -7.06 0.48 6.18
CA GLY A 174 -6.77 -0.63 7.08
C GLY A 174 -7.37 -1.98 6.66
N ARG A 175 -7.98 -2.08 5.47
CA ARG A 175 -8.66 -3.29 4.96
C ARG A 175 -7.84 -4.05 3.91
N CYS A 176 -6.52 -3.86 3.87
CA CYS A 176 -5.69 -4.48 2.86
C CYS A 176 -5.75 -6.02 2.93
N VAL A 177 -6.14 -6.66 1.83
CA VAL A 177 -6.24 -8.13 1.73
C VAL A 177 -4.91 -8.86 1.88
N LYS A 178 -3.80 -8.14 1.75
CA LYS A 178 -2.44 -8.67 1.93
C LYS A 178 -1.96 -8.62 3.38
N GLN A 179 -2.70 -7.99 4.29
CA GLN A 179 -2.30 -7.85 5.69
C GLN A 179 -2.43 -9.16 6.47
N GLY A 180 -1.74 -9.23 7.61
CA GLY A 180 -1.72 -10.39 8.48
C GLY A 180 -2.90 -10.45 9.45
N ILE A 181 -2.96 -11.53 10.23
CA ILE A 181 -4.03 -11.77 11.24
C ILE A 181 -4.06 -10.63 12.28
N LYS A 182 -2.90 -10.14 12.72
CA LYS A 182 -2.81 -9.06 13.72
C LYS A 182 -3.47 -7.77 13.25
N GLU A 183 -3.25 -7.41 12.00
CA GLU A 183 -3.83 -6.22 11.40
C GLU A 183 -5.34 -6.36 11.21
N TRP A 184 -5.84 -7.55 10.85
CA TRP A 184 -7.27 -7.83 10.79
C TRP A 184 -7.93 -7.78 12.16
N GLN A 185 -7.28 -8.32 13.22
CA GLN A 185 -7.75 -8.18 14.60
C GLN A 185 -7.76 -6.71 15.05
N ARG A 186 -6.72 -5.95 14.69
CA ARG A 186 -6.66 -4.51 14.94
C ARG A 186 -7.79 -3.77 14.25
N LEU A 187 -8.06 -4.07 12.98
CA LEU A 187 -9.17 -3.48 12.24
C LEU A 187 -10.51 -3.79 12.91
N LYS A 188 -10.74 -5.05 13.29
CA LYS A 188 -11.95 -5.48 14.00
C LYS A 188 -12.17 -4.68 15.28
N HIS A 189 -11.10 -4.35 15.99
CA HIS A 189 -11.16 -3.58 17.24
C HIS A 189 -11.29 -2.07 17.01
N THR A 190 -10.54 -1.49 16.08
CA THR A 190 -10.49 -0.04 15.86
C THR A 190 -11.57 0.47 14.91
N HIS A 191 -11.94 -0.33 13.91
CA HIS A 191 -12.91 0.02 12.87
C HIS A 191 -13.83 -1.18 12.59
N PRO A 192 -14.70 -1.57 13.53
CA PRO A 192 -15.54 -2.78 13.41
C PRO A 192 -16.41 -2.76 12.16
N GLN A 193 -16.97 -1.63 11.78
CA GLN A 193 -17.80 -1.52 10.58
C GLN A 193 -17.02 -1.84 9.29
N ARG A 194 -15.77 -1.35 9.18
CA ARG A 194 -14.90 -1.66 8.04
C ARG A 194 -14.49 -3.14 8.02
N PHE A 195 -14.32 -3.74 9.18
CA PHE A 195 -14.04 -5.17 9.30
C PHE A 195 -15.24 -6.00 8.84
N GLU A 196 -16.43 -5.67 9.33
CA GLU A 196 -17.68 -6.37 9.00
C GLU A 196 -18.02 -6.26 7.51
N GLU A 197 -17.78 -5.10 6.89
CA GLU A 197 -17.93 -4.92 5.43
C GLU A 197 -17.17 -6.01 4.66
N VAL A 198 -15.90 -6.22 5.00
CA VAL A 198 -15.06 -7.21 4.30
C VAL A 198 -15.44 -8.63 4.68
N ALA A 199 -15.75 -8.89 5.95
CA ALA A 199 -16.13 -10.21 6.43
C ALA A 199 -17.45 -10.67 5.80
N ASN A 200 -18.43 -9.78 5.70
CA ASN A 200 -19.71 -10.06 5.04
C ASN A 200 -19.53 -10.30 3.53
N TRP A 201 -18.69 -9.49 2.89
CA TRP A 201 -18.36 -9.71 1.48
C TRP A 201 -17.68 -11.07 1.27
N GLU A 202 -16.69 -11.42 2.10
CA GLU A 202 -16.01 -12.71 2.02
C GLU A 202 -17.01 -13.88 2.18
N GLN A 203 -17.89 -13.81 3.17
CA GLN A 203 -18.91 -14.81 3.41
C GLN A 203 -19.85 -14.97 2.20
N ALA A 204 -20.34 -13.87 1.65
CA ALA A 204 -21.19 -13.88 0.46
C ALA A 204 -20.48 -14.50 -0.77
N GLN A 205 -19.17 -14.27 -0.93
CA GLN A 205 -18.41 -14.91 -2.00
C GLN A 205 -18.26 -16.42 -1.77
N ARG A 206 -18.08 -16.87 -0.53
CA ARG A 206 -17.98 -18.29 -0.19
C ARG A 206 -19.30 -19.03 -0.40
N GLU A 207 -20.41 -18.39 -0.10
CA GLU A 207 -21.78 -18.94 -0.28
C GLU A 207 -22.16 -19.15 -1.75
N LYS A 208 -21.52 -18.44 -2.68
CA LYS A 208 -21.68 -18.72 -4.14
C LYS A 208 -21.18 -20.12 -4.53
N GLY A 209 -20.49 -20.82 -3.62
CA GLY A 209 -20.04 -22.19 -3.81
C GLY A 209 -18.90 -22.37 -4.79
N GLY A 210 -18.69 -23.60 -5.24
CA GLY A 210 -17.58 -23.98 -6.11
C GLY A 210 -16.22 -23.81 -5.39
N PRO A 211 -15.14 -23.49 -6.14
CA PRO A 211 -13.82 -23.32 -5.53
C PRO A 211 -13.79 -22.26 -4.44
N ARG A 212 -14.62 -21.20 -4.52
CA ARG A 212 -14.63 -20.10 -3.53
C ARG A 212 -15.00 -20.56 -2.12
N ALA A 213 -15.84 -21.59 -1.97
CA ALA A 213 -16.22 -22.12 -0.66
C ALA A 213 -15.01 -22.55 0.20
N ASN A 214 -13.91 -22.94 -0.44
CA ASN A 214 -12.70 -23.45 0.21
C ASN A 214 -11.61 -22.36 0.40
N PHE A 215 -11.86 -21.13 -0.04
CA PHE A 215 -10.91 -20.03 0.07
C PHE A 215 -11.36 -18.98 1.11
N SER A 216 -10.40 -18.23 1.61
CA SER A 216 -10.60 -17.09 2.50
C SER A 216 -9.46 -16.09 2.31
N ILE A 217 -9.69 -14.85 2.74
CA ILE A 217 -8.68 -13.80 2.75
C ILE A 217 -7.49 -14.23 3.62
N MET A 218 -7.79 -14.81 4.78
CA MET A 218 -6.77 -15.27 5.72
C MET A 218 -6.58 -16.78 5.67
N LYS A 219 -5.37 -17.21 6.08
CA LYS A 219 -5.05 -18.62 6.28
C LYS A 219 -4.46 -18.84 7.66
N ASP A 220 -4.99 -19.82 8.40
CA ASP A 220 -4.33 -20.29 9.61
C ASP A 220 -3.20 -21.26 9.25
N ARG A 221 -1.99 -20.93 9.69
CA ARG A 221 -0.77 -21.74 9.50
C ARG A 221 -0.25 -22.33 10.82
N ALA A 222 -0.96 -22.15 11.92
CA ALA A 222 -0.46 -22.47 13.25
C ALA A 222 -0.26 -23.99 13.49
N ARG A 223 -0.87 -24.85 12.67
CA ARG A 223 -0.85 -26.32 12.84
C ARG A 223 -0.26 -27.08 11.65
N GLY A 224 0.67 -26.45 10.90
CA GLY A 224 1.37 -27.09 9.78
C GLY A 224 0.66 -26.87 8.45
N ASP A 225 -0.57 -27.34 8.27
CA ASP A 225 -1.33 -27.14 7.03
C ASP A 225 -2.02 -25.79 6.99
N ALA A 226 -1.81 -25.05 5.91
CA ALA A 226 -2.48 -23.76 5.73
C ALA A 226 -3.97 -23.96 5.41
N LYS A 227 -4.83 -23.79 6.42
CA LYS A 227 -6.30 -23.88 6.26
C LYS A 227 -6.90 -22.49 6.03
N ALA A 228 -7.99 -22.45 5.28
CA ALA A 228 -8.79 -21.24 5.15
C ALA A 228 -9.26 -20.78 6.55
N LEU A 229 -9.13 -19.48 6.82
CA LEU A 229 -9.61 -18.84 8.04
C LEU A 229 -10.51 -17.67 7.63
N PRO A 230 -11.83 -17.90 7.53
CA PRO A 230 -12.78 -16.82 7.23
C PRO A 230 -12.71 -15.71 8.28
N LEU A 231 -12.89 -14.46 7.86
CA LEU A 231 -12.80 -13.32 8.77
C LEU A 231 -13.81 -13.39 9.91
N HIS A 232 -15.01 -13.94 9.69
CA HIS A 232 -15.99 -14.16 10.77
C HIS A 232 -15.52 -15.14 11.85
N GLU A 233 -14.62 -16.04 11.51
CA GLU A 233 -14.04 -17.00 12.45
C GLU A 233 -12.80 -16.45 13.14
N LEU A 234 -12.40 -15.22 12.83
CA LEU A 234 -11.23 -14.59 13.40
C LEU A 234 -11.49 -14.24 14.88
N GLY A 235 -11.04 -15.13 15.78
CA GLY A 235 -11.05 -14.94 17.22
C GLY A 235 -9.83 -14.17 17.71
N GLU A 236 -9.89 -13.75 18.99
CA GLU A 236 -8.71 -13.29 19.69
C GLU A 236 -7.82 -14.49 20.02
N ARG A 237 -6.57 -14.48 19.63
CA ARG A 237 -5.63 -15.50 20.08
C ARG A 237 -5.35 -15.30 21.58
N LYS A 238 -5.55 -16.33 22.38
CA LYS A 238 -5.18 -16.30 23.80
C LYS A 238 -3.70 -15.92 23.94
N GLY A 239 -3.43 -14.83 24.68
CA GLY A 239 -2.09 -14.34 24.96
C GLY A 239 -1.54 -13.22 24.07
N GLU A 240 -2.20 -12.84 22.97
CA GLU A 240 -1.86 -11.65 22.21
C GLU A 240 -2.71 -10.45 22.69
N GLN A 241 -2.20 -9.71 23.67
CA GLN A 241 -2.72 -8.36 23.92
C GLN A 241 -2.31 -7.48 22.73
N LEU A 242 -3.32 -7.00 21.98
CA LEU A 242 -3.13 -5.92 21.01
C LEU A 242 -2.59 -4.71 21.79
N ARG A 243 -1.30 -4.43 21.65
CA ARG A 243 -0.73 -3.17 22.13
C ARG A 243 -1.19 -2.08 21.16
N LEU A 244 -2.32 -1.46 21.48
CA LEU A 244 -2.79 -0.26 20.79
C LEU A 244 -1.74 0.82 20.98
N GLY A 245 -1.22 1.37 19.90
CA GLY A 245 -0.28 2.50 19.94
C GLY A 245 1.20 2.17 19.94
N THR A 246 1.61 0.92 20.00
CA THR A 246 3.01 0.54 19.74
C THR A 246 3.11 -0.16 18.39
N SER A 247 3.24 0.62 17.31
CA SER A 247 3.82 0.08 16.08
C SER A 247 5.28 -0.24 16.38
N ASN A 248 5.77 -1.41 15.98
CA ASN A 248 7.19 -1.56 15.76
C ASN A 248 7.58 -0.47 14.76
N GLU A 249 8.37 0.50 15.19
CA GLU A 249 8.66 1.72 14.43
C GLU A 249 9.42 1.46 13.12
N ASP A 250 9.78 0.22 12.82
CA ASP A 250 10.84 -0.09 11.89
C ASP A 250 10.44 -0.99 10.72
N VAL A 251 9.17 -1.31 10.49
CA VAL A 251 8.90 -2.33 9.49
C VAL A 251 7.84 -1.92 8.48
N ILE A 252 8.32 -1.83 7.27
CA ILE A 252 7.70 -2.28 6.02
C ILE A 252 6.97 -1.20 5.26
N GLY A 253 7.55 -0.86 4.12
CA GLY A 253 6.92 -0.12 3.04
C GLY A 253 5.64 -0.79 2.52
N CYS A 254 4.92 -0.12 1.67
CA CYS A 254 3.63 -0.58 1.17
C CYS A 254 3.74 -1.89 0.38
N PHE A 255 3.19 -2.98 0.92
CA PHE A 255 3.08 -4.28 0.22
C PHE A 255 2.21 -4.26 -1.04
N CYS A 256 1.55 -3.16 -1.35
CA CYS A 256 0.56 -3.08 -2.41
C CYS A 256 1.11 -2.59 -3.75
N GLU A 257 2.35 -2.15 -3.81
CA GLU A 257 2.86 -1.48 -5.00
C GLU A 257 3.41 -2.44 -6.07
N TYR A 258 3.65 -3.75 -5.73
CA TYR A 258 4.38 -4.62 -6.69
C TYR A 258 3.91 -6.06 -6.65
#